data_e15ce92a152d2139ad6f783a78c30bdd
#
_entry.id   e15ce92a152d2139ad6f783a78c30bdd
#
_cell.length_a   1.000
_cell.length_b   1.000
_cell.length_c   1.000
_cell.angle_alpha   90.00
_cell.angle_beta   90.00
_cell.angle_gamma   90.00
#
_symmetry.space_group_name_H-M   'P 1'
#
loop_
_entity.id
_entity.type
_entity.pdbx_description
1 polymer ?
#
loop_
_entity_poly.entity_id
_entity_poly.type
_entity_poly.pdbx_seq_one_letter_code
_entity_poly.pdbx_strand_id
1 'polypeptide(L)'
;MELICYVAPGWRPRIRVAEPSRPWMDDTPESYAYRCLPLSIANSHGWEILSPCTFAVRWHGAAEASSLEIDLSEAGSAEFVPQSLLGSGILTIHVEGVLRTSPGWNLWVSGPPNSFKDGIAPLAGIIETDWSPYTFTMNWKVTRPGEWIRFEENEPVCFFFPIPRGGCDQFEPRIAPMSEDAELEAEFNDWARARLEFHQKMHREAPENPSDRWQKLYYRGVLPDGKRGIEDHEIKLRICPFTGRGSS
;
A
#
# COMPACT_ATOMS: atom_id res chain seq x y z
N MET A 1 -17.01 -13.15 4.59
CA MET A 1 -16.59 -12.77 3.21
C MET A 1 -15.35 -13.56 2.87
N GLU A 2 -15.18 -13.93 1.60
CA GLU A 2 -14.08 -14.76 1.15
C GLU A 2 -13.19 -14.00 0.18
N LEU A 3 -11.90 -14.29 0.27
CA LEU A 3 -10.88 -13.90 -0.71
C LEU A 3 -10.01 -15.14 -0.94
N ILE A 4 -10.09 -15.70 -2.13
CA ILE A 4 -9.43 -16.97 -2.48
C ILE A 4 -8.49 -16.74 -3.65
N CYS A 5 -7.29 -17.31 -3.59
CA CYS A 5 -6.37 -17.40 -4.72
C CYS A 5 -6.40 -18.84 -5.27
N TYR A 6 -6.97 -19.03 -6.45
CA TYR A 6 -6.94 -20.31 -7.15
C TYR A 6 -5.66 -20.41 -7.97
N VAL A 7 -4.95 -21.51 -7.84
CA VAL A 7 -3.67 -21.76 -8.52
C VAL A 7 -3.76 -22.93 -9.50
N ALA A 8 -3.24 -22.75 -10.70
CA ALA A 8 -3.08 -23.81 -11.66
C ALA A 8 -1.91 -24.75 -11.26
N PRO A 9 -1.85 -25.99 -11.79
CA PRO A 9 -0.68 -26.84 -11.59
C PRO A 9 0.62 -26.14 -12.00
N GLY A 10 1.61 -26.18 -11.12
CA GLY A 10 2.89 -25.49 -11.32
C GLY A 10 2.98 -24.07 -10.74
N TRP A 11 1.87 -23.38 -10.58
CA TRP A 11 1.86 -22.04 -10.01
C TRP A 11 2.19 -22.03 -8.52
N ARG A 12 3.01 -21.07 -8.10
CA ARG A 12 3.47 -20.92 -6.72
C ARG A 12 3.51 -19.44 -6.33
N PRO A 13 2.34 -18.72 -6.29
CA PRO A 13 2.32 -17.32 -5.94
C PRO A 13 2.84 -17.13 -4.51
N ARG A 14 3.79 -16.23 -4.35
CA ARG A 14 4.34 -15.86 -3.04
C ARG A 14 3.51 -14.71 -2.47
N ILE A 15 2.47 -15.02 -1.71
CA ILE A 15 1.58 -14.02 -1.11
C ILE A 15 1.83 -13.97 0.40
N ARG A 16 2.04 -12.77 0.93
CA ARG A 16 2.12 -12.51 2.37
C ARG A 16 1.19 -11.37 2.79
N VAL A 17 0.93 -11.27 4.09
CA VAL A 17 0.34 -10.05 4.68
C VAL A 17 1.34 -8.92 4.51
N ALA A 18 0.86 -7.73 4.15
CA ALA A 18 1.71 -6.56 3.93
C ALA A 18 2.42 -6.14 5.21
N GLU A 19 3.71 -5.81 5.08
CA GLU A 19 4.54 -5.40 6.20
C GLU A 19 4.19 -3.98 6.67
N PRO A 20 4.08 -3.74 7.98
CA PRO A 20 3.83 -2.40 8.51
C PRO A 20 5.06 -1.49 8.42
N SER A 21 6.26 -2.05 8.38
CA SER A 21 7.53 -1.32 8.36
C SER A 21 7.97 -0.93 6.95
N ARG A 22 8.72 0.17 6.89
CA ARG A 22 9.41 0.65 5.66
C ARG A 22 10.79 1.16 6.05
N PRO A 23 11.85 0.83 5.29
CA PRO A 23 13.22 1.25 5.62
C PRO A 23 13.36 2.75 5.85
N TRP A 24 12.78 3.59 4.99
CA TRP A 24 12.86 5.04 5.14
C TRP A 24 12.13 5.56 6.39
N MET A 25 11.09 4.83 6.89
CA MET A 25 10.41 5.18 8.14
C MET A 25 11.29 4.81 9.35
N ASP A 26 12.01 3.68 9.26
CA ASP A 26 12.99 3.26 10.27
C ASP A 26 14.14 4.28 10.36
N ASP A 27 14.59 4.82 9.23
CA ASP A 27 15.68 5.80 9.12
C ASP A 27 15.31 7.21 9.63
N THR A 28 14.03 7.50 9.86
CA THR A 28 13.64 8.78 10.45
C THR A 28 14.13 8.87 11.91
N PRO A 29 14.52 10.07 12.41
CA PRO A 29 14.96 10.23 13.78
C PRO A 29 13.97 9.59 14.77
N GLU A 30 14.45 8.66 15.61
CA GLU A 30 13.61 7.88 16.56
C GLU A 30 12.43 7.16 15.88
N SER A 31 12.58 6.77 14.61
CA SER A 31 11.52 6.18 13.78
C SER A 31 10.23 7.01 13.80
N TYR A 32 10.38 8.34 13.75
CA TYR A 32 9.29 9.32 13.96
C TYR A 32 8.14 9.15 12.96
N ALA A 33 8.43 8.68 11.74
CA ALA A 33 7.41 8.49 10.71
C ALA A 33 6.27 7.55 11.14
N TYR A 34 6.54 6.56 12.02
CA TYR A 34 5.50 5.66 12.54
C TYR A 34 4.50 6.32 13.50
N ARG A 35 4.75 7.56 13.91
CA ARG A 35 3.79 8.36 14.68
C ARG A 35 2.64 8.87 13.81
N CYS A 36 2.81 8.85 12.48
CA CYS A 36 1.73 9.06 11.52
C CYS A 36 0.94 7.76 11.35
N LEU A 37 -0.10 7.57 12.16
CA LEU A 37 -0.93 6.36 12.14
C LEU A 37 -1.51 6.05 10.75
N PRO A 38 -2.01 7.02 9.95
CA PRO A 38 -2.49 6.75 8.59
C PRO A 38 -1.46 6.06 7.69
N LEU A 39 -0.17 6.43 7.78
CA LEU A 39 0.90 5.77 7.00
C LEU A 39 1.08 4.32 7.44
N SER A 40 1.12 4.08 8.75
CA SER A 40 1.32 2.72 9.30
C SER A 40 0.13 1.80 8.98
N ILE A 41 -1.09 2.32 9.03
CA ILE A 41 -2.29 1.57 8.64
C ILE A 41 -2.25 1.26 7.13
N ALA A 42 -1.95 2.24 6.27
CA ALA A 42 -1.86 2.03 4.83
C ALA A 42 -0.81 0.96 4.47
N ASN A 43 0.36 0.96 5.13
CA ASN A 43 1.41 -0.03 4.88
C ASN A 43 0.92 -1.47 5.05
N SER A 44 0.05 -1.71 6.04
CA SER A 44 -0.43 -3.04 6.43
C SER A 44 -1.86 -3.35 5.99
N HIS A 45 -2.48 -2.52 5.14
CA HIS A 45 -3.90 -2.64 4.76
C HIS A 45 -4.13 -3.61 3.59
N GLY A 46 -3.48 -4.78 3.58
CA GLY A 46 -3.68 -5.75 2.51
C GLY A 46 -2.62 -6.85 2.48
N TRP A 47 -2.41 -7.37 1.30
CA TRP A 47 -1.45 -8.43 0.99
C TRP A 47 -0.48 -7.98 -0.08
N GLU A 48 0.69 -8.57 -0.07
CA GLU A 48 1.75 -8.36 -1.05
C GLU A 48 2.02 -9.64 -1.84
N ILE A 49 2.21 -9.50 -3.16
CA ILE A 49 2.77 -10.56 -4.00
C ILE A 49 4.25 -10.25 -4.18
N LEU A 50 5.08 -11.23 -3.92
CA LEU A 50 6.53 -11.10 -3.92
C LEU A 50 7.13 -11.59 -5.23
N SER A 51 8.23 -10.98 -5.65
CA SER A 51 9.02 -11.47 -6.77
C SER A 51 9.57 -12.88 -6.48
N PRO A 52 9.39 -13.84 -7.38
CA PRO A 52 9.93 -15.19 -7.19
C PRO A 52 11.43 -15.27 -7.42
N CYS A 53 12.03 -14.25 -8.02
CA CYS A 53 13.46 -14.21 -8.36
C CYS A 53 13.98 -12.78 -8.40
N THR A 54 15.30 -12.66 -8.46
CA THR A 54 15.99 -11.40 -8.75
C THR A 54 16.02 -11.17 -10.26
N PHE A 55 15.71 -9.94 -10.70
CA PHE A 55 15.83 -9.50 -12.09
C PHE A 55 16.08 -8.00 -12.17
N ALA A 56 16.51 -7.52 -13.33
CA ALA A 56 16.68 -6.10 -13.56
C ALA A 56 16.03 -5.66 -14.88
N VAL A 57 15.63 -4.39 -14.96
CA VAL A 57 15.04 -3.79 -16.16
C VAL A 57 15.70 -2.47 -16.51
N ARG A 58 15.80 -2.19 -17.82
CA ARG A 58 16.30 -0.91 -18.34
C ARG A 58 15.45 -0.49 -19.53
N TRP A 59 14.93 0.73 -19.51
CA TRP A 59 14.19 1.29 -20.63
C TRP A 59 15.07 2.22 -21.45
N HIS A 60 15.10 2.02 -22.77
CA HIS A 60 15.90 2.84 -23.70
C HIS A 60 15.21 4.10 -24.22
N GLY A 61 13.99 4.41 -23.69
CA GLY A 61 13.29 5.67 -23.97
C GLY A 61 12.31 5.64 -25.15
N ALA A 62 12.26 4.56 -25.94
CA ALA A 62 11.36 4.45 -27.08
C ALA A 62 10.01 3.82 -26.69
N ALA A 63 9.00 3.96 -27.57
CA ALA A 63 7.64 3.50 -27.31
C ALA A 63 7.46 1.97 -27.49
N GLU A 64 8.29 1.35 -28.27
CA GLU A 64 8.21 -0.08 -28.59
C GLU A 64 8.43 -0.94 -27.34
N ALA A 65 7.74 -2.06 -27.25
CA ALA A 65 7.90 -3.02 -26.14
C ALA A 65 9.34 -3.53 -26.03
N SER A 66 10.03 -3.73 -27.16
CA SER A 66 11.45 -4.12 -27.22
C SER A 66 12.43 -3.08 -26.65
N SER A 67 11.97 -1.85 -26.41
CA SER A 67 12.76 -0.81 -25.76
C SER A 67 12.94 -1.02 -24.25
N LEU A 68 12.21 -1.96 -23.65
CA LEU A 68 12.41 -2.41 -22.27
C LEU A 68 13.28 -3.68 -22.30
N GLU A 69 14.53 -3.53 -21.90
CA GLU A 69 15.46 -4.64 -21.71
C GLU A 69 15.22 -5.26 -20.33
N ILE A 70 15.23 -6.60 -20.26
CA ILE A 70 15.02 -7.35 -19.02
C ILE A 70 16.19 -8.32 -18.86
N ASP A 71 16.90 -8.20 -17.75
CA ASP A 71 18.00 -9.11 -17.38
C ASP A 71 17.51 -10.13 -16.35
N LEU A 72 17.54 -11.39 -16.73
CA LEU A 72 17.19 -12.55 -15.92
C LEU A 72 18.39 -13.40 -15.51
N SER A 73 19.61 -12.90 -15.68
CA SER A 73 20.84 -13.64 -15.40
C SER A 73 20.94 -14.18 -13.97
N GLU A 74 20.26 -13.51 -13.03
CA GLU A 74 20.19 -13.92 -11.62
C GLU A 74 18.87 -14.63 -11.25
N ALA A 75 17.97 -14.84 -12.19
CA ALA A 75 16.65 -15.43 -11.93
C ALA A 75 16.69 -16.93 -11.54
N GLY A 76 17.83 -17.60 -11.74
CA GLY A 76 17.97 -19.03 -11.46
C GLY A 76 17.07 -19.86 -12.35
N SER A 77 16.33 -20.79 -11.75
CA SER A 77 15.39 -21.70 -12.45
C SER A 77 13.92 -21.22 -12.38
N ALA A 78 13.67 -19.97 -12.01
CA ALA A 78 12.33 -19.45 -11.93
C ALA A 78 11.68 -19.40 -13.33
N GLU A 79 10.50 -19.98 -13.44
CA GLU A 79 9.69 -19.91 -14.69
C GLU A 79 9.07 -18.53 -14.89
N PHE A 80 9.24 -17.64 -13.92
CA PHE A 80 8.75 -16.27 -13.93
C PHE A 80 9.47 -15.42 -14.98
N VAL A 81 8.70 -14.85 -15.90
CA VAL A 81 9.24 -13.99 -16.96
C VAL A 81 8.49 -12.66 -16.95
N PRO A 82 9.06 -11.61 -16.34
CA PRO A 82 8.54 -10.25 -16.52
C PRO A 82 8.63 -9.84 -17.99
N GLN A 83 7.67 -9.05 -18.48
CA GLN A 83 7.56 -8.72 -19.91
C GLN A 83 7.29 -7.22 -20.08
N SER A 84 7.39 -6.73 -21.31
CA SER A 84 6.83 -5.44 -21.73
C SER A 84 5.70 -5.68 -22.71
N LEU A 85 4.45 -5.65 -22.25
CA LEU A 85 3.28 -5.85 -23.09
C LEU A 85 2.69 -4.53 -23.62
N LEU A 86 2.79 -3.46 -22.83
CA LEU A 86 2.18 -2.18 -23.15
C LEU A 86 3.14 -1.21 -23.85
N GLY A 87 4.42 -1.56 -23.94
CA GLY A 87 5.44 -0.65 -24.48
C GLY A 87 5.73 0.56 -23.58
N SER A 88 6.38 1.57 -24.13
CA SER A 88 6.68 2.85 -23.45
C SER A 88 7.32 2.70 -22.06
N GLY A 89 8.20 1.70 -21.89
CA GLY A 89 8.88 1.44 -20.63
C GLY A 89 7.96 0.90 -19.53
N ILE A 90 6.88 0.21 -19.90
CA ILE A 90 6.00 -0.46 -18.92
C ILE A 90 6.45 -1.90 -18.77
N LEU A 91 6.89 -2.21 -17.56
CA LEU A 91 7.15 -3.55 -17.08
C LEU A 91 5.82 -4.19 -16.66
N THR A 92 5.54 -5.38 -17.16
CA THR A 92 4.35 -6.18 -16.86
C THR A 92 4.77 -7.46 -16.14
N ILE A 93 4.20 -7.68 -14.96
CA ILE A 93 4.43 -8.85 -14.11
C ILE A 93 3.13 -9.64 -14.04
N HIS A 94 3.16 -10.88 -14.52
CA HIS A 94 2.02 -11.78 -14.46
C HIS A 94 1.81 -12.31 -13.04
N VAL A 95 0.56 -12.30 -12.56
CA VAL A 95 0.21 -12.88 -11.27
C VAL A 95 -0.23 -14.34 -11.45
N GLU A 96 0.49 -15.26 -10.84
CA GLU A 96 0.21 -16.69 -10.88
C GLU A 96 -0.95 -17.09 -9.97
N GLY A 97 -2.15 -16.61 -10.26
CA GLY A 97 -3.35 -16.89 -9.46
C GLY A 97 -4.58 -16.22 -10.03
N VAL A 98 -5.71 -16.89 -9.90
CA VAL A 98 -7.04 -16.28 -10.11
C VAL A 98 -7.57 -15.89 -8.73
N LEU A 99 -7.49 -14.60 -8.41
CA LEU A 99 -8.04 -14.06 -7.17
C LEU A 99 -9.56 -13.94 -7.28
N ARG A 100 -10.25 -14.43 -6.27
CA ARG A 100 -11.71 -14.46 -6.21
C ARG A 100 -12.20 -13.82 -4.92
N THR A 101 -13.06 -12.82 -5.04
CA THR A 101 -13.74 -12.16 -3.92
C THR A 101 -15.18 -12.61 -3.80
N SER A 102 -15.79 -12.35 -2.64
CA SER A 102 -17.26 -12.45 -2.50
C SER A 102 -17.98 -11.50 -3.47
N PRO A 103 -19.24 -11.80 -3.89
CA PRO A 103 -20.00 -10.92 -4.78
C PRO A 103 -20.09 -9.48 -4.27
N GLY A 104 -19.98 -8.52 -5.20
CA GLY A 104 -20.01 -7.09 -4.91
C GLY A 104 -18.66 -6.50 -4.46
N TRP A 105 -17.57 -7.26 -4.52
CA TRP A 105 -16.23 -6.81 -4.17
C TRP A 105 -15.27 -6.87 -5.35
N ASN A 106 -14.44 -5.84 -5.46
CA ASN A 106 -13.31 -5.74 -6.37
C ASN A 106 -12.00 -5.84 -5.58
N LEU A 107 -10.88 -5.89 -6.28
CA LEU A 107 -9.57 -5.65 -5.71
C LEU A 107 -8.99 -4.34 -6.21
N TRP A 108 -8.53 -3.49 -5.29
CA TRP A 108 -7.54 -2.47 -5.59
C TRP A 108 -6.18 -3.14 -5.65
N VAL A 109 -5.42 -2.86 -6.73
CA VAL A 109 -4.05 -3.34 -6.92
C VAL A 109 -3.12 -2.18 -7.21
N SER A 110 -1.92 -2.20 -6.63
CA SER A 110 -0.88 -1.18 -6.82
C SER A 110 0.49 -1.73 -6.42
N GLY A 111 1.52 -0.90 -6.37
CA GLY A 111 2.72 -1.20 -5.58
C GLY A 111 2.47 -1.01 -4.08
N PRO A 112 3.37 -1.50 -3.21
CA PRO A 112 3.22 -1.35 -1.77
C PRO A 112 3.15 0.12 -1.36
N PRO A 113 2.18 0.52 -0.52
CA PRO A 113 2.08 1.89 -0.03
C PRO A 113 3.37 2.34 0.66
N ASN A 114 3.76 3.59 0.42
CA ASN A 114 4.93 4.21 1.05
C ASN A 114 6.25 3.44 0.81
N SER A 115 6.31 2.63 -0.24
CA SER A 115 7.54 1.95 -0.69
C SER A 115 8.03 2.63 -1.95
N PHE A 116 9.21 3.23 -1.89
CA PHE A 116 9.79 3.97 -3.00
C PHE A 116 10.84 3.11 -3.72
N LYS A 117 10.78 3.13 -5.06
CA LYS A 117 11.79 2.52 -5.91
C LYS A 117 12.23 3.54 -6.94
N ASP A 118 13.51 3.89 -6.94
CA ASP A 118 14.03 4.91 -7.83
C ASP A 118 13.94 4.49 -9.30
N GLY A 119 13.58 5.43 -10.17
CA GLY A 119 13.50 5.23 -11.61
C GLY A 119 12.28 4.46 -12.13
N ILE A 120 11.39 3.98 -11.25
CA ILE A 120 10.18 3.24 -11.63
C ILE A 120 9.04 3.52 -10.65
N ALA A 121 7.81 3.53 -11.14
CA ALA A 121 6.62 3.74 -10.33
C ALA A 121 5.56 2.66 -10.63
N PRO A 122 4.89 2.11 -9.62
CA PRO A 122 3.80 1.17 -9.83
C PRO A 122 2.57 1.87 -10.42
N LEU A 123 1.85 1.17 -11.27
CA LEU A 123 0.54 1.60 -11.74
C LEU A 123 -0.54 0.98 -10.86
N ALA A 124 -1.61 1.73 -10.61
CA ALA A 124 -2.75 1.22 -9.86
C ALA A 124 -3.89 0.79 -10.78
N GLY A 125 -4.68 -0.17 -10.34
CA GLY A 125 -5.86 -0.67 -11.04
C GLY A 125 -6.94 -1.16 -10.09
N ILE A 126 -8.17 -1.27 -10.62
CA ILE A 126 -9.30 -1.91 -9.94
C ILE A 126 -9.72 -3.11 -10.77
N ILE A 127 -9.78 -4.28 -10.15
CA ILE A 127 -10.07 -5.54 -10.82
C ILE A 127 -11.36 -6.14 -10.26
N GLU A 128 -12.29 -6.45 -11.15
CA GLU A 128 -13.52 -7.15 -10.79
C GLU A 128 -13.24 -8.64 -10.61
N THR A 129 -13.11 -9.08 -9.38
CA THR A 129 -12.68 -10.42 -9.03
C THR A 129 -13.79 -11.37 -8.59
N ASP A 130 -15.01 -10.88 -8.43
CA ASP A 130 -16.14 -11.70 -7.99
C ASP A 130 -16.77 -12.56 -9.10
N TRP A 131 -16.52 -12.23 -10.37
CA TRP A 131 -17.05 -12.98 -11.52
C TRP A 131 -15.96 -13.42 -12.51
N SER A 132 -14.86 -12.64 -12.64
CA SER A 132 -13.84 -12.83 -13.67
C SER A 132 -13.03 -14.11 -13.46
N PRO A 133 -12.88 -15.00 -14.47
CA PRO A 133 -12.03 -16.19 -14.40
C PRO A 133 -10.59 -15.92 -14.81
N TYR A 134 -10.20 -14.66 -15.00
CA TYR A 134 -8.91 -14.26 -15.54
C TYR A 134 -7.90 -13.98 -14.45
N THR A 135 -6.63 -14.25 -14.73
CA THR A 135 -5.51 -13.67 -13.98
C THR A 135 -5.38 -12.19 -14.31
N PHE A 136 -4.57 -11.48 -13.54
CA PHE A 136 -4.22 -10.10 -13.85
C PHE A 136 -2.71 -9.91 -13.90
N THR A 137 -2.30 -8.75 -14.38
CA THR A 137 -0.91 -8.34 -14.39
C THR A 137 -0.71 -7.11 -13.52
N MET A 138 0.38 -7.08 -12.78
CA MET A 138 0.87 -5.87 -12.14
C MET A 138 1.80 -5.13 -13.10
N ASN A 139 1.60 -3.83 -13.24
CA ASN A 139 2.36 -3.02 -14.17
C ASN A 139 3.15 -1.93 -13.43
N TRP A 140 4.37 -1.70 -13.89
CA TRP A 140 5.26 -0.67 -13.38
C TRP A 140 5.75 0.19 -14.54
N LYS A 141 5.72 1.51 -14.38
CA LYS A 141 6.21 2.47 -15.38
C LYS A 141 7.64 2.89 -15.04
N VAL A 142 8.59 2.57 -15.90
CA VAL A 142 9.95 3.15 -15.80
C VAL A 142 9.86 4.65 -16.08
N THR A 143 10.36 5.45 -15.15
CA THR A 143 10.30 6.92 -15.18
C THR A 143 11.63 7.56 -15.58
N ARG A 144 12.72 6.78 -15.51
CA ARG A 144 14.08 7.24 -15.87
C ARG A 144 14.69 6.29 -16.91
N PRO A 145 14.78 6.69 -18.19
CA PRO A 145 15.41 5.88 -19.22
C PRO A 145 16.92 5.76 -19.02
N GLY A 146 17.49 4.66 -19.47
CA GLY A 146 18.94 4.41 -19.47
C GLY A 146 19.49 3.74 -18.22
N GLU A 147 18.77 3.80 -17.11
CA GLU A 147 19.22 3.24 -15.82
C GLU A 147 18.71 1.83 -15.62
N TRP A 148 19.55 0.98 -15.03
CA TRP A 148 19.14 -0.35 -14.56
C TRP A 148 18.39 -0.25 -13.23
N ILE A 149 17.23 -0.85 -13.17
CA ILE A 149 16.37 -0.94 -12.00
C ILE A 149 16.25 -2.41 -11.61
N ARG A 150 16.75 -2.76 -10.44
CA ARG A 150 16.82 -4.12 -9.93
C ARG A 150 15.65 -4.40 -9.00
N PHE A 151 15.05 -5.57 -9.16
CA PHE A 151 14.09 -6.17 -8.24
C PHE A 151 14.74 -7.39 -7.59
N GLU A 152 14.66 -7.48 -6.28
CA GLU A 152 15.23 -8.61 -5.54
C GLU A 152 14.22 -9.75 -5.39
N GLU A 153 14.72 -10.96 -5.22
CA GLU A 153 13.86 -12.08 -4.81
C GLU A 153 13.16 -11.74 -3.48
N ASN A 154 11.88 -12.06 -3.36
CA ASN A 154 11.00 -11.70 -2.24
C ASN A 154 10.73 -10.21 -2.06
N GLU A 155 11.16 -9.35 -2.97
CA GLU A 155 10.72 -7.97 -2.99
C GLU A 155 9.24 -7.90 -3.39
N PRO A 156 8.39 -7.08 -2.70
CA PRO A 156 7.00 -6.92 -3.07
C PRO A 156 6.86 -6.23 -4.44
N VAL A 157 6.23 -6.91 -5.38
CA VAL A 157 5.96 -6.38 -6.74
C VAL A 157 4.51 -5.97 -6.94
N CYS A 158 3.61 -6.41 -6.08
CA CYS A 158 2.19 -6.05 -6.11
C CYS A 158 1.66 -5.97 -4.68
N PHE A 159 0.79 -5.01 -4.43
CA PHE A 159 0.01 -4.86 -3.21
C PHE A 159 -1.47 -4.84 -3.58
N PHE A 160 -2.33 -5.53 -2.82
CA PHE A 160 -3.75 -5.57 -3.10
C PHE A 160 -4.61 -5.68 -1.84
N PHE A 161 -5.84 -5.18 -1.92
CA PHE A 161 -6.86 -5.32 -0.89
C PHE A 161 -8.27 -5.24 -1.50
N PRO A 162 -9.29 -5.83 -0.86
CA PRO A 162 -10.67 -5.76 -1.33
C PRO A 162 -11.27 -4.38 -1.13
N ILE A 163 -12.04 -3.93 -2.12
CA ILE A 163 -12.88 -2.73 -2.06
C ILE A 163 -14.32 -3.06 -2.50
N PRO A 164 -15.35 -2.44 -1.93
CA PRO A 164 -16.71 -2.64 -2.41
C PRO A 164 -16.88 -2.05 -3.82
N ARG A 165 -17.57 -2.81 -4.71
CA ARG A 165 -17.93 -2.31 -6.04
C ARG A 165 -18.93 -1.17 -5.90
N GLY A 166 -18.71 -0.07 -6.65
CA GLY A 166 -19.60 1.09 -6.61
C GLY A 166 -19.58 1.82 -5.27
N GLY A 167 -18.58 1.57 -4.40
CA GLY A 167 -18.51 2.23 -3.09
C GLY A 167 -18.47 3.76 -3.20
N CYS A 168 -17.72 4.29 -4.16
CA CYS A 168 -17.63 5.75 -4.37
C CYS A 168 -18.93 6.35 -4.92
N ASP A 169 -19.70 5.59 -5.69
CA ASP A 169 -20.95 6.06 -6.32
C ASP A 169 -22.07 6.27 -5.30
N GLN A 170 -21.89 5.78 -4.08
CA GLN A 170 -22.86 5.93 -2.98
C GLN A 170 -22.73 7.25 -2.22
N PHE A 171 -21.69 8.02 -2.48
CA PHE A 171 -21.43 9.29 -1.81
C PHE A 171 -21.91 10.48 -2.66
N GLU A 172 -22.56 11.41 -2.01
CA GLU A 172 -22.91 12.74 -2.56
C GLU A 172 -21.95 13.79 -1.95
N PRO A 173 -20.75 13.97 -2.52
CA PRO A 173 -19.74 14.85 -1.92
C PRO A 173 -20.15 16.32 -2.03
N ARG A 174 -20.04 17.04 -0.92
CA ARG A 174 -20.30 18.47 -0.86
C ARG A 174 -19.27 19.20 0.00
N ILE A 175 -19.09 20.47 -0.28
CA ILE A 175 -18.34 21.39 0.58
C ILE A 175 -19.35 22.20 1.40
N ALA A 176 -19.17 22.19 2.72
CA ALA A 176 -20.05 22.89 3.65
C ALA A 176 -19.24 23.79 4.60
N PRO A 177 -19.76 24.94 5.04
CA PRO A 177 -19.13 25.72 6.10
C PRO A 177 -19.21 24.94 7.43
N MET A 178 -18.19 25.12 8.29
CA MET A 178 -18.13 24.44 9.59
C MET A 178 -19.34 24.73 10.47
N SER A 179 -19.91 25.92 10.33
CA SER A 179 -21.10 26.37 11.10
C SER A 179 -22.39 25.58 10.82
N GLU A 180 -22.42 24.68 9.80
CA GLU A 180 -23.55 23.76 9.61
C GLU A 180 -23.59 22.64 10.67
N ASP A 181 -22.45 22.37 11.32
CA ASP A 181 -22.32 21.37 12.38
C ASP A 181 -21.63 22.03 13.60
N ALA A 182 -22.45 22.54 14.53
CA ALA A 182 -21.96 23.28 15.68
C ALA A 182 -21.14 22.40 16.65
N GLU A 183 -21.42 21.10 16.73
CA GLU A 183 -20.67 20.16 17.57
C GLU A 183 -19.28 19.95 16.98
N LEU A 184 -19.19 19.64 15.69
CA LEU A 184 -17.91 19.50 14.96
C LEU A 184 -17.10 20.79 15.02
N GLU A 185 -17.74 21.96 14.88
CA GLU A 185 -17.06 23.27 14.97
C GLU A 185 -16.45 23.49 16.35
N ALA A 186 -17.17 23.14 17.42
CA ALA A 186 -16.65 23.24 18.79
C ALA A 186 -15.46 22.30 19.02
N GLU A 187 -15.58 21.03 18.62
CA GLU A 187 -14.52 20.03 18.72
C GLU A 187 -13.27 20.43 17.93
N PHE A 188 -13.45 20.95 16.72
CA PHE A 188 -12.35 21.46 15.89
C PHE A 188 -11.64 22.64 16.56
N ASN A 189 -12.38 23.59 17.12
CA ASN A 189 -11.80 24.74 17.80
C ASN A 189 -11.03 24.32 19.06
N ASP A 190 -11.52 23.35 19.81
CA ASP A 190 -10.84 22.78 20.97
C ASP A 190 -9.56 22.05 20.56
N TRP A 191 -9.62 21.26 19.48
CA TRP A 191 -8.43 20.62 18.91
C TRP A 191 -7.39 21.64 18.42
N ALA A 192 -7.82 22.67 17.69
CA ALA A 192 -6.92 23.70 17.16
C ALA A 192 -6.22 24.46 18.30
N ARG A 193 -6.94 24.79 19.38
CA ARG A 193 -6.38 25.41 20.58
C ARG A 193 -5.37 24.50 21.26
N ALA A 194 -5.75 23.26 21.55
CA ALA A 194 -4.87 22.28 22.19
C ALA A 194 -3.59 22.02 21.37
N ARG A 195 -3.70 22.04 20.02
CA ARG A 195 -2.56 21.89 19.12
C ARG A 195 -1.64 23.10 19.16
N LEU A 196 -2.19 24.32 19.17
CA LEU A 196 -1.42 25.56 19.27
C LEU A 196 -0.65 25.61 20.60
N GLU A 197 -1.30 25.32 21.72
CA GLU A 197 -0.69 25.27 23.05
C GLU A 197 0.43 24.22 23.10
N PHE A 198 0.20 23.04 22.54
CA PHE A 198 1.22 22.00 22.44
C PHE A 198 2.45 22.49 21.68
N HIS A 199 2.28 23.10 20.50
CA HIS A 199 3.40 23.64 19.72
C HIS A 199 4.14 24.77 20.46
N GLN A 200 3.42 25.68 21.11
CA GLN A 200 4.04 26.73 21.93
C GLN A 200 4.87 26.15 23.08
N LYS A 201 4.36 25.11 23.74
CA LYS A 201 5.11 24.40 24.78
C LYS A 201 6.39 23.75 24.22
N MET A 202 6.28 23.07 23.06
CA MET A 202 7.44 22.46 22.40
C MET A 202 8.52 23.46 22.01
N HIS A 203 8.12 24.68 21.63
CA HIS A 203 9.07 25.77 21.32
C HIS A 203 9.77 26.35 22.56
N ARG A 204 9.10 26.35 23.70
CA ARG A 204 9.67 26.88 24.96
C ARG A 204 10.55 25.87 25.68
N GLU A 205 10.09 24.65 25.79
CA GLU A 205 10.74 23.57 26.54
C GLU A 205 10.52 22.23 25.79
N ALA A 206 11.54 21.79 25.04
CA ALA A 206 11.48 20.47 24.45
C ALA A 206 11.50 19.41 25.57
N PRO A 207 10.52 18.50 25.66
CA PRO A 207 10.50 17.48 26.70
C PRO A 207 11.70 16.55 26.58
N GLU A 208 12.21 16.11 27.72
CA GLU A 208 13.32 15.14 27.79
C GLU A 208 12.91 13.81 27.15
N ASN A 209 11.66 13.38 27.40
CA ASN A 209 11.17 12.11 26.85
C ASN A 209 10.69 12.31 25.39
N PRO A 210 11.31 11.62 24.42
CA PRO A 210 10.91 11.68 23.01
C PRO A 210 9.42 11.37 22.77
N SER A 211 8.82 10.53 23.59
CA SER A 211 7.41 10.17 23.48
C SER A 211 6.46 11.32 23.71
N ASP A 212 6.90 12.39 24.38
CA ASP A 212 6.08 13.56 24.70
C ASP A 212 6.26 14.72 23.70
N ARG A 213 7.13 14.52 22.69
CA ARG A 213 7.40 15.48 21.61
C ARG A 213 6.35 15.46 20.50
N TRP A 214 5.25 14.71 20.64
CA TRP A 214 4.17 14.68 19.67
C TRP A 214 2.81 14.53 20.33
N GLN A 215 1.79 15.11 19.69
CA GLN A 215 0.41 15.05 20.16
C GLN A 215 -0.23 13.73 19.74
N LYS A 216 -0.62 12.90 20.70
CA LYS A 216 -1.06 11.51 20.48
C LYS A 216 -2.57 11.36 20.31
N LEU A 217 -3.34 12.44 20.22
CA LEU A 217 -4.81 12.40 20.27
C LEU A 217 -5.38 11.47 19.18
N TYR A 218 -5.08 11.77 17.93
CA TYR A 218 -5.54 10.93 16.81
C TYR A 218 -5.04 9.48 16.92
N TYR A 219 -3.76 9.29 17.25
CA TYR A 219 -3.18 7.95 17.40
C TYR A 219 -3.91 7.12 18.47
N ARG A 220 -4.40 7.76 19.53
CA ARG A 220 -5.15 7.11 20.62
C ARG A 220 -6.66 7.05 20.38
N GLY A 221 -7.17 7.67 19.31
CA GLY A 221 -8.60 7.77 19.03
C GLY A 221 -9.35 8.57 20.09
N VAL A 222 -8.73 9.64 20.62
CA VAL A 222 -9.35 10.48 21.66
C VAL A 222 -9.44 11.93 21.22
N LEU A 223 -10.48 12.61 21.69
CA LEU A 223 -10.71 14.03 21.54
C LEU A 223 -9.86 14.85 22.54
N PRO A 224 -9.70 16.18 22.37
CA PRO A 224 -8.95 17.02 23.30
C PRO A 224 -9.42 16.98 24.76
N ASP A 225 -10.71 16.78 24.98
CA ASP A 225 -11.32 16.61 26.32
C ASP A 225 -11.07 15.22 26.94
N GLY A 226 -10.38 14.33 26.21
CA GLY A 226 -10.04 12.96 26.64
C GLY A 226 -11.12 11.93 26.39
N LYS A 227 -12.27 12.31 25.84
CA LYS A 227 -13.29 11.33 25.42
C LYS A 227 -12.81 10.50 24.24
N ARG A 228 -13.32 9.29 24.13
CA ARG A 228 -13.12 8.44 22.96
C ARG A 228 -13.88 8.96 21.76
N GLY A 229 -13.21 9.06 20.59
CA GLY A 229 -13.87 9.46 19.35
C GLY A 229 -14.76 8.32 18.80
N ILE A 230 -14.25 7.09 18.79
CA ILE A 230 -14.94 5.89 18.31
C ILE A 230 -14.41 4.64 19.02
N GLU A 231 -15.29 3.63 19.23
CA GLU A 231 -14.90 2.41 19.95
C GLU A 231 -13.89 1.54 19.20
N ASP A 232 -14.08 1.39 17.90
CA ASP A 232 -13.30 0.55 16.98
C ASP A 232 -12.20 1.32 16.24
N HIS A 233 -11.64 2.35 16.89
CA HIS A 233 -10.49 3.06 16.35
C HIS A 233 -9.30 2.10 16.10
N GLU A 234 -8.87 2.04 14.85
CA GLU A 234 -7.82 1.12 14.41
C GLU A 234 -6.43 1.74 14.58
N ILE A 235 -5.61 1.12 15.41
CA ILE A 235 -4.19 1.45 15.56
C ILE A 235 -3.28 0.36 14.97
N LYS A 236 -3.83 -0.82 14.67
CA LYS A 236 -3.17 -1.96 14.07
C LYS A 236 -4.19 -2.88 13.41
N LEU A 237 -3.92 -3.24 12.18
CA LEU A 237 -4.73 -4.22 11.45
C LEU A 237 -4.36 -5.66 11.83
N ARG A 238 -5.34 -6.56 11.78
CA ARG A 238 -5.18 -8.01 12.01
C ARG A 238 -5.64 -8.75 10.77
N ILE A 239 -4.82 -8.71 9.73
CA ILE A 239 -5.11 -9.37 8.45
C ILE A 239 -4.64 -10.82 8.53
N CYS A 240 -5.50 -11.75 8.11
CA CYS A 240 -5.15 -13.17 8.05
C CYS A 240 -4.24 -13.45 6.85
N PRO A 241 -3.21 -14.29 7.00
CA PRO A 241 -2.41 -14.74 5.87
C PRO A 241 -3.24 -15.66 4.97
N PHE A 242 -2.87 -15.75 3.68
CA PHE A 242 -3.36 -16.82 2.82
C PHE A 242 -2.85 -18.17 3.35
N THR A 243 -3.77 -19.13 3.49
CA THR A 243 -3.42 -20.50 3.92
C THR A 243 -3.68 -21.44 2.77
N GLY A 244 -2.65 -22.21 2.32
CA GLY A 244 -2.80 -23.24 1.31
C GLY A 244 -3.23 -24.57 1.92
N ARG A 245 -4.12 -25.31 1.26
CA ARG A 245 -4.22 -26.76 1.46
C ARG A 245 -3.05 -27.40 0.71
N GLY A 246 -1.99 -27.77 1.44
CA GLY A 246 -0.94 -28.61 0.88
C GLY A 246 0.44 -27.97 0.84
N SER A 247 1.06 -27.91 2.00
CA SER A 247 2.48 -28.12 2.19
C SER A 247 2.61 -29.05 3.40
N SER A 248 2.39 -30.33 3.15
CA SER A 248 2.94 -31.44 3.96
C SER A 248 3.98 -32.13 3.14
#